data_d74db7f79df45fabf2505654200feca6
#
_entry.id   d74db7f79df45fabf2505654200feca6
#
_cell.length_a   1.000
_cell.length_b   1.000
_cell.length_c   1.000
_cell.angle_alpha   90.00
_cell.angle_beta   90.00
_cell.angle_gamma   90.00
#
_symmetry.space_group_name_H-M   'P 1'
#
loop_
_entity.id
_entity.type
_entity.pdbx_description
1 polymer ?
#
loop_
_entity_poly.entity_id
_entity_poly.type
_entity_poly.pdbx_seq_one_letter_code
_entity_poly.pdbx_strand_id
1 'polypeptide(L)'
;IDDFMIQGGCPLGNGTGDPGYKFADEFHPDLKHDGPGILSMANSGPNTNGSQFFITHKETPWLDGKHSVFGKVANESSQSVINSIVQDDMIQKVIIIREGSAAKKFNALEVFNAKMNESKKAEEEKKALIIEQLKEITSGAKTTSSGLQYIIEKEGSGENPSPGKNVSVHYTGYLLMMKRILIPLLL
;
A
#
# COMPACT_ATOMS: atom_id res chain seq x y z
N ILE A 1 -11.47 12.21 -15.83
CA ILE A 1 -10.81 11.56 -16.99
C ILE A 1 -11.92 11.08 -17.91
N ASP A 2 -11.99 11.69 -19.06
CA ASP A 2 -13.06 11.43 -20.02
C ASP A 2 -13.18 9.93 -20.34
N ASP A 3 -14.42 9.48 -20.49
CA ASP A 3 -14.77 8.08 -20.79
C ASP A 3 -14.17 7.02 -19.85
N PHE A 4 -13.76 7.42 -18.64
CA PHE A 4 -13.20 6.49 -17.67
C PHE A 4 -13.82 6.70 -16.29
N MET A 5 -13.54 7.81 -15.62
CA MET A 5 -14.03 8.07 -14.27
C MET A 5 -13.84 9.55 -13.88
N ILE A 6 -14.53 9.98 -12.84
CA ILE A 6 -14.18 11.19 -12.10
C ILE A 6 -13.45 10.80 -10.81
N GLN A 7 -12.47 11.58 -10.41
CA GLN A 7 -11.71 11.38 -9.18
C GLN A 7 -11.75 12.63 -8.31
N GLY A 8 -11.93 12.45 -7.01
CA GLY A 8 -11.97 13.51 -6.03
C GLY A 8 -11.34 13.10 -4.71
N GLY A 9 -11.45 13.98 -3.69
CA GLY A 9 -10.99 13.70 -2.32
C GLY A 9 -9.49 13.94 -2.07
N CYS A 10 -8.74 14.47 -3.06
CA CYS A 10 -7.36 14.87 -2.85
C CYS A 10 -7.28 16.15 -2.01
N PRO A 11 -6.55 16.18 -0.86
CA PRO A 11 -6.43 17.39 -0.05
C PRO A 11 -5.79 18.59 -0.76
N LEU A 12 -4.91 18.33 -1.74
CA LEU A 12 -4.24 19.36 -2.54
C LEU A 12 -4.94 19.64 -3.88
N GLY A 13 -6.01 18.91 -4.22
CA GLY A 13 -6.74 19.07 -5.46
C GLY A 13 -6.03 18.62 -6.74
N ASN A 14 -4.79 18.14 -6.66
CA ASN A 14 -3.93 17.79 -7.81
C ASN A 14 -3.61 16.29 -7.94
N GLY A 15 -4.23 15.45 -7.12
CA GLY A 15 -4.03 14.00 -7.10
C GLY A 15 -2.84 13.51 -6.26
N THR A 16 -1.93 14.40 -5.83
CA THR A 16 -0.72 14.02 -5.07
C THR A 16 -0.85 14.20 -3.56
N GLY A 17 -1.95 14.82 -3.09
CA GLY A 17 -2.18 15.10 -1.68
C GLY A 17 -2.41 13.83 -0.86
N ASP A 18 -1.86 13.82 0.36
CA ASP A 18 -2.01 12.76 1.36
C ASP A 18 -2.81 13.32 2.56
N PRO A 19 -3.86 12.63 3.04
CA PRO A 19 -4.63 13.07 4.21
C PRO A 19 -3.91 12.84 5.55
N GLY A 20 -2.69 12.32 5.54
CA GLY A 20 -1.90 11.99 6.74
C GLY A 20 -2.17 10.60 7.31
N TYR A 21 -2.93 9.76 6.60
CA TYR A 21 -3.19 8.38 6.98
C TYR A 21 -3.35 7.49 5.76
N LYS A 22 -3.10 6.21 5.95
CA LYS A 22 -3.37 5.14 4.97
C LYS A 22 -4.05 3.97 5.67
N PHE A 23 -4.93 3.28 4.94
CA PHE A 23 -5.59 2.07 5.44
C PHE A 23 -5.58 0.96 4.39
N ALA A 24 -5.75 -0.28 4.87
CA ALA A 24 -5.68 -1.48 4.05
C ALA A 24 -6.81 -1.56 3.02
N ASP A 25 -6.56 -2.34 1.97
CA ASP A 25 -7.57 -2.70 0.99
C ASP A 25 -8.66 -3.58 1.63
N GLU A 26 -9.91 -3.36 1.22
CA GLU A 26 -11.09 -4.14 1.63
C GLU A 26 -11.80 -4.65 0.39
N PHE A 27 -11.29 -5.75 -0.19
CA PHE A 27 -11.89 -6.36 -1.38
C PHE A 27 -12.99 -7.34 -1.00
N HIS A 28 -14.09 -7.31 -1.75
CA HIS A 28 -15.18 -8.27 -1.63
C HIS A 28 -15.47 -8.90 -3.00
N PRO A 29 -15.67 -10.23 -3.10
CA PRO A 29 -15.83 -10.91 -4.39
C PRO A 29 -17.04 -10.42 -5.19
N ASP A 30 -18.10 -9.97 -4.52
CA ASP A 30 -19.32 -9.49 -5.15
C ASP A 30 -19.28 -7.98 -5.50
N LEU A 31 -18.26 -7.25 -5.05
CA LEU A 31 -18.10 -5.83 -5.34
C LEU A 31 -17.10 -5.63 -6.47
N LYS A 32 -17.63 -5.34 -7.66
CA LYS A 32 -16.92 -5.26 -8.91
C LYS A 32 -17.07 -3.89 -9.56
N HIS A 33 -16.15 -3.56 -10.46
CA HIS A 33 -16.23 -2.40 -11.33
C HIS A 33 -16.96 -2.76 -12.64
N ASP A 34 -18.19 -3.28 -12.51
CA ASP A 34 -18.99 -3.92 -13.55
C ASP A 34 -19.89 -2.96 -14.34
N GLY A 35 -19.74 -1.67 -14.14
CA GLY A 35 -20.54 -0.68 -14.85
C GLY A 35 -20.23 0.76 -14.49
N PRO A 36 -21.04 1.70 -15.00
CA PRO A 36 -20.97 3.09 -14.58
C PRO A 36 -21.48 3.27 -13.16
N GLY A 37 -20.99 4.32 -12.49
CA GLY A 37 -21.44 4.73 -11.17
C GLY A 37 -20.87 3.94 -10.01
N ILE A 38 -19.85 3.13 -10.20
CA ILE A 38 -19.18 2.42 -9.11
C ILE A 38 -18.27 3.39 -8.36
N LEU A 39 -18.50 3.50 -7.05
CA LEU A 39 -17.70 4.33 -6.13
C LEU A 39 -16.62 3.47 -5.48
N SER A 40 -15.37 3.83 -5.71
CA SER A 40 -14.20 3.05 -5.32
C SER A 40 -13.06 3.92 -4.82
N MET A 41 -12.16 3.35 -4.02
CA MET A 41 -10.99 4.06 -3.49
C MET A 41 -9.88 4.20 -4.53
N ALA A 42 -9.37 5.41 -4.70
CA ALA A 42 -8.09 5.62 -5.38
C ALA A 42 -6.93 5.32 -4.42
N ASN A 43 -5.87 4.72 -4.93
CA ASN A 43 -4.68 4.37 -4.16
C ASN A 43 -3.40 4.44 -5.02
N SER A 44 -2.25 4.36 -4.38
CA SER A 44 -0.91 4.33 -5.00
C SER A 44 -0.27 2.93 -4.93
N GLY A 45 -1.08 1.90 -4.91
CA GLY A 45 -0.69 0.50 -4.76
C GLY A 45 -1.36 -0.17 -3.54
N PRO A 46 -1.05 -1.43 -3.25
CA PRO A 46 -1.72 -2.19 -2.21
C PRO A 46 -1.66 -1.51 -0.83
N ASN A 47 -2.81 -1.48 -0.13
CA ASN A 47 -2.93 -0.95 1.24
C ASN A 47 -2.53 0.53 1.39
N THR A 48 -2.75 1.34 0.35
CA THR A 48 -2.44 2.79 0.38
C THR A 48 -3.68 3.66 0.22
N ASN A 49 -4.87 3.17 0.60
CA ASN A 49 -6.09 3.94 0.57
C ASN A 49 -6.02 5.14 1.52
N GLY A 50 -6.49 6.28 1.10
CA GLY A 50 -6.52 7.52 1.87
C GLY A 50 -7.88 8.21 1.77
N SER A 51 -7.91 9.47 1.35
CA SER A 51 -9.15 10.22 1.15
C SER A 51 -9.62 10.27 -0.30
N GLN A 52 -8.79 9.86 -1.25
CA GLN A 52 -9.12 9.94 -2.66
C GLN A 52 -10.04 8.79 -3.08
N PHE A 53 -11.03 9.10 -3.88
CA PHE A 53 -12.01 8.17 -4.43
C PHE A 53 -12.30 8.48 -5.89
N PHE A 54 -12.89 7.54 -6.59
CA PHE A 54 -13.37 7.76 -7.95
C PHE A 54 -14.77 7.17 -8.17
N ILE A 55 -15.46 7.66 -9.19
CA ILE A 55 -16.75 7.13 -9.64
C ILE A 55 -16.63 6.84 -11.14
N THR A 56 -16.95 5.62 -11.53
CA THR A 56 -16.78 5.15 -12.91
C THR A 56 -17.83 5.74 -13.87
N HIS A 57 -17.41 6.01 -15.10
CA HIS A 57 -18.32 6.33 -16.23
C HIS A 57 -18.73 5.10 -17.02
N LYS A 58 -17.98 4.00 -16.91
CA LYS A 58 -18.21 2.71 -17.58
C LYS A 58 -17.66 1.56 -16.74
N GLU A 59 -17.82 0.34 -17.19
CA GLU A 59 -17.18 -0.82 -16.61
C GLU A 59 -15.65 -0.74 -16.70
N THR A 60 -14.97 -1.14 -15.62
CA THR A 60 -13.51 -1.07 -15.50
C THR A 60 -12.96 -2.31 -14.78
N PRO A 61 -13.15 -3.53 -15.33
CA PRO A 61 -12.88 -4.77 -14.62
C PRO A 61 -11.40 -5.00 -14.28
N TRP A 62 -10.48 -4.31 -14.95
CA TRP A 62 -9.06 -4.35 -14.63
C TRP A 62 -8.67 -3.71 -13.29
N LEU A 63 -9.62 -3.01 -12.64
CA LEU A 63 -9.48 -2.41 -11.30
C LEU A 63 -9.91 -3.38 -10.19
N ASP A 64 -10.59 -4.47 -10.52
CA ASP A 64 -11.01 -5.48 -9.55
C ASP A 64 -9.82 -6.08 -8.82
N GLY A 65 -9.95 -6.19 -7.49
CA GLY A 65 -8.86 -6.67 -6.62
C GLY A 65 -7.66 -5.72 -6.49
N LYS A 66 -7.78 -4.50 -7.00
CA LYS A 66 -6.75 -3.43 -6.87
C LYS A 66 -7.30 -2.18 -6.18
N HIS A 67 -8.59 -1.91 -6.35
CA HIS A 67 -9.28 -0.77 -5.75
C HIS A 67 -10.51 -1.27 -5.00
N SER A 68 -10.72 -0.74 -3.79
CA SER A 68 -11.81 -1.18 -2.92
C SER A 68 -13.10 -0.47 -3.29
N VAL A 69 -14.07 -1.22 -3.81
CA VAL A 69 -15.42 -0.73 -4.08
C VAL A 69 -16.17 -0.61 -2.76
N PHE A 70 -16.76 0.55 -2.50
CA PHE A 70 -17.53 0.78 -1.26
C PHE A 70 -18.89 1.42 -1.48
N GLY A 71 -19.28 1.67 -2.73
CA GLY A 71 -20.57 2.27 -3.04
C GLY A 71 -20.94 2.21 -4.52
N LYS A 72 -22.14 2.69 -4.79
CA LYS A 72 -22.69 2.79 -6.14
C LYS A 72 -23.63 3.99 -6.21
N VAL A 73 -23.67 4.64 -7.35
CA VAL A 73 -24.64 5.72 -7.66
C VAL A 73 -26.07 5.18 -7.57
N ALA A 74 -26.96 5.94 -6.94
CA ALA A 74 -28.29 5.45 -6.56
C ALA A 74 -29.26 5.29 -7.73
N ASN A 75 -29.13 6.12 -8.78
CA ASN A 75 -30.05 6.14 -9.93
C ASN A 75 -29.44 6.82 -11.15
N GLU A 76 -30.13 6.71 -12.29
CA GLU A 76 -29.70 7.28 -13.57
C GLU A 76 -29.58 8.80 -13.58
N SER A 77 -30.45 9.51 -12.85
CA SER A 77 -30.36 10.97 -12.76
C SER A 77 -29.08 11.41 -12.04
N SER A 78 -28.69 10.70 -11.01
CA SER A 78 -27.40 10.93 -10.32
C SER A 78 -26.21 10.57 -11.22
N GLN A 79 -26.32 9.51 -12.04
CA GLN A 79 -25.28 9.18 -13.02
C GLN A 79 -25.13 10.28 -14.07
N SER A 80 -26.23 10.88 -14.50
CA SER A 80 -26.19 12.00 -15.45
C SER A 80 -25.44 13.21 -14.88
N VAL A 81 -25.60 13.48 -13.58
CA VAL A 81 -24.84 14.52 -12.87
C VAL A 81 -23.34 14.15 -12.85
N ILE A 82 -22.98 12.91 -12.48
CA ILE A 82 -21.61 12.42 -12.50
C ILE A 82 -20.97 12.62 -13.88
N ASN A 83 -21.69 12.30 -14.95
CA ASN A 83 -21.22 12.42 -16.32
C ASN A 83 -21.05 13.89 -16.79
N SER A 84 -21.65 14.85 -16.08
CA SER A 84 -21.52 16.28 -16.37
C SER A 84 -20.37 16.97 -15.60
N ILE A 85 -19.77 16.29 -14.64
CA ILE A 85 -18.64 16.83 -13.87
C ILE A 85 -17.40 16.86 -14.74
N VAL A 86 -16.72 18.00 -14.76
CA VAL A 86 -15.50 18.22 -15.53
C VAL A 86 -14.29 18.44 -14.60
N GLN A 87 -13.11 18.43 -15.20
CA GLN A 87 -11.88 18.70 -14.46
C GLN A 87 -11.95 20.09 -13.80
N ASP A 88 -11.40 20.20 -12.59
CA ASP A 88 -11.35 21.39 -11.76
C ASP A 88 -12.69 21.80 -11.13
N ASP A 89 -13.75 21.03 -11.31
CA ASP A 89 -14.98 21.17 -10.52
C ASP A 89 -14.67 20.92 -9.04
N MET A 90 -15.19 21.79 -8.16
CA MET A 90 -14.88 21.74 -6.73
C MET A 90 -15.99 21.08 -5.91
N ILE A 91 -15.63 20.14 -5.05
CA ILE A 91 -16.54 19.59 -4.04
C ILE A 91 -16.80 20.68 -2.97
N GLN A 92 -17.97 21.29 -3.00
CA GLN A 92 -18.35 22.32 -2.03
C GLN A 92 -18.74 21.71 -0.68
N LYS A 93 -19.43 20.58 -0.70
CA LYS A 93 -19.93 19.92 0.52
C LYS A 93 -20.25 18.45 0.25
N VAL A 94 -19.92 17.60 1.23
CA VAL A 94 -20.38 16.21 1.30
C VAL A 94 -21.33 16.07 2.47
N ILE A 95 -22.50 15.47 2.23
CA ILE A 95 -23.51 15.23 3.27
C ILE A 95 -23.71 13.71 3.37
N ILE A 96 -23.50 13.17 4.56
CA ILE A 96 -23.74 11.75 4.85
C ILE A 96 -25.14 11.58 5.44
N ILE A 97 -26.05 10.97 4.68
CA ILE A 97 -27.38 10.61 5.14
C ILE A 97 -27.33 9.18 5.68
N ARG A 98 -27.71 9.01 6.96
CA ARG A 98 -27.69 7.70 7.64
C ARG A 98 -29.09 7.15 7.74
N GLU A 99 -29.38 6.07 7.00
CA GLU A 99 -30.67 5.40 7.01
C GLU A 99 -30.60 4.05 7.74
N GLY A 100 -31.65 3.73 8.47
CA GLY A 100 -31.72 2.50 9.28
C GLY A 100 -30.92 2.59 10.60
N SER A 101 -31.21 1.65 11.50
CA SER A 101 -30.66 1.65 12.85
C SER A 101 -29.16 1.33 12.88
N ALA A 102 -28.69 0.48 12.01
CA ALA A 102 -27.26 0.12 11.90
C ALA A 102 -26.42 1.33 11.50
N ALA A 103 -26.80 2.04 10.41
CA ALA A 103 -26.09 3.21 9.94
C ALA A 103 -26.10 4.37 10.95
N LYS A 104 -27.20 4.55 11.67
CA LYS A 104 -27.32 5.58 12.73
C LYS A 104 -26.42 5.30 13.93
N LYS A 105 -26.19 4.01 14.25
CA LYS A 105 -25.30 3.57 15.35
C LYS A 105 -23.83 3.49 14.95
N PHE A 106 -23.53 3.48 13.66
CA PHE A 106 -22.16 3.34 13.16
C PHE A 106 -21.31 4.55 13.54
N ASN A 107 -20.23 4.31 14.28
CA ASN A 107 -19.26 5.32 14.65
C ASN A 107 -18.00 5.16 13.77
N ALA A 108 -17.92 5.95 12.71
CA ALA A 108 -16.83 5.86 11.74
C ALA A 108 -15.46 6.11 12.37
N LEU A 109 -15.36 7.07 13.29
CA LEU A 109 -14.10 7.39 13.95
C LEU A 109 -13.61 6.26 14.85
N GLU A 110 -14.50 5.62 15.58
CA GLU A 110 -14.17 4.48 16.44
C GLU A 110 -13.69 3.28 15.60
N VAL A 111 -14.41 2.93 14.53
CA VAL A 111 -14.05 1.84 13.62
C VAL A 111 -12.71 2.13 12.94
N PHE A 112 -12.51 3.35 12.47
CA PHE A 112 -11.26 3.77 11.85
C PHE A 112 -10.07 3.65 12.83
N ASN A 113 -10.21 4.20 14.03
CA ASN A 113 -9.17 4.13 15.06
C ASN A 113 -8.85 2.69 15.48
N ALA A 114 -9.86 1.83 15.60
CA ALA A 114 -9.67 0.41 15.89
C ALA A 114 -8.84 -0.27 14.80
N LYS A 115 -9.17 -0.06 13.53
CA LYS A 115 -8.43 -0.60 12.38
C LYS A 115 -7.01 -0.07 12.29
N MET A 116 -6.79 1.21 12.52
CA MET A 116 -5.45 1.81 12.53
C MET A 116 -4.57 1.25 13.65
N ASN A 117 -5.15 1.00 14.83
CA ASN A 117 -4.42 0.39 15.94
C ASN A 117 -4.09 -1.09 15.67
N GLU A 118 -5.03 -1.84 15.08
CA GLU A 118 -4.80 -3.23 14.64
C GLU A 118 -3.64 -3.30 13.63
N SER A 119 -3.65 -2.42 12.61
CA SER A 119 -2.58 -2.36 11.61
C SER A 119 -1.22 -2.01 12.20
N LYS A 120 -1.16 -1.04 13.13
CA LYS A 120 0.08 -0.68 13.83
C LYS A 120 0.62 -1.85 14.65
N LYS A 121 -0.24 -2.53 15.39
CA LYS A 121 0.15 -3.70 16.19
C LYS A 121 0.71 -4.82 15.30
N ALA A 122 0.05 -5.13 14.19
CA ALA A 122 0.52 -6.13 13.24
C ALA A 122 1.89 -5.76 12.62
N GLU A 123 2.13 -4.46 12.34
CA GLU A 123 3.42 -3.99 11.86
C GLU A 123 4.52 -4.09 12.92
N GLU A 124 4.21 -3.76 14.17
CA GLU A 124 5.15 -3.88 15.30
C GLU A 124 5.51 -5.35 15.57
N GLU A 125 4.53 -6.25 15.55
CA GLU A 125 4.75 -7.69 15.69
C GLU A 125 5.64 -8.22 14.55
N LYS A 126 5.39 -7.79 13.31
CA LYS A 126 6.22 -8.15 12.16
C LYS A 126 7.66 -7.65 12.30
N LYS A 127 7.83 -6.40 12.75
CA LYS A 127 9.16 -5.82 13.02
C LYS A 127 9.89 -6.59 14.13
N ALA A 128 9.19 -6.94 15.21
CA ALA A 128 9.77 -7.72 16.30
C ALA A 128 10.24 -9.09 15.83
N LEU A 129 9.46 -9.79 15.02
CA LEU A 129 9.83 -11.08 14.45
C LEU A 129 11.07 -10.98 13.54
N ILE A 130 11.18 -9.93 12.73
CA ILE A 130 12.35 -9.67 11.88
C ILE A 130 13.59 -9.43 12.76
N ILE A 131 13.46 -8.65 13.82
CA ILE A 131 14.57 -8.39 14.76
C ILE A 131 15.04 -9.67 15.44
N GLU A 132 14.11 -10.55 15.82
CA GLU A 132 14.45 -11.85 16.41
C GLU A 132 15.20 -12.75 15.44
N GLN A 133 14.71 -12.86 14.21
CA GLN A 133 15.40 -13.58 13.12
C GLN A 133 16.79 -13.01 12.83
N LEU A 134 16.93 -11.68 12.81
CA LEU A 134 18.22 -11.02 12.66
C LEU A 134 19.19 -11.38 13.77
N LYS A 135 18.77 -11.37 15.04
CA LYS A 135 19.61 -11.76 16.18
C LYS A 135 20.09 -13.20 16.06
N GLU A 136 19.23 -14.09 15.60
CA GLU A 136 19.59 -15.50 15.39
C GLU A 136 20.66 -15.65 14.30
N ILE A 137 20.43 -15.01 13.13
CA ILE A 137 21.36 -15.07 11.98
C ILE A 137 22.69 -14.38 12.29
N THR A 138 22.68 -13.31 13.08
CA THR A 138 23.89 -12.55 13.43
C THR A 138 24.55 -13.03 14.72
N SER A 139 24.08 -14.14 15.27
CA SER A 139 24.70 -14.75 16.46
C SER A 139 26.16 -15.13 16.16
N GLY A 140 27.10 -14.56 16.94
CA GLY A 140 28.54 -14.72 16.71
C GLY A 140 29.15 -13.83 15.62
N ALA A 141 28.38 -12.93 15.02
CA ALA A 141 28.90 -11.99 14.04
C ALA A 141 29.83 -10.94 14.66
N LYS A 142 30.88 -10.60 13.92
CA LYS A 142 31.75 -9.44 14.21
C LYS A 142 31.15 -8.20 13.59
N THR A 143 31.29 -7.06 14.27
CA THR A 143 30.77 -5.78 13.79
C THR A 143 31.92 -4.84 13.45
N THR A 144 31.89 -4.25 12.26
CA THR A 144 32.84 -3.19 11.88
C THR A 144 32.45 -1.84 12.49
N SER A 145 33.36 -0.86 12.41
CA SER A 145 33.08 0.53 12.84
C SER A 145 31.95 1.21 12.04
N SER A 146 31.66 0.74 10.82
CA SER A 146 30.54 1.22 10.00
C SER A 146 29.20 0.55 10.32
N GLY A 147 29.16 -0.41 11.27
CA GLY A 147 27.97 -1.15 11.64
C GLY A 147 27.70 -2.39 10.79
N LEU A 148 28.55 -2.73 9.82
CA LEU A 148 28.45 -3.97 9.05
C LEU A 148 28.71 -5.17 9.96
N GLN A 149 27.82 -6.13 9.97
CA GLN A 149 27.98 -7.40 10.67
C GLN A 149 28.40 -8.51 9.69
N TYR A 150 29.38 -9.33 10.08
CA TYR A 150 29.87 -10.42 9.25
C TYR A 150 30.28 -11.62 10.10
N ILE A 151 30.14 -12.79 9.49
CA ILE A 151 30.61 -14.07 10.05
C ILE A 151 31.60 -14.67 9.03
N ILE A 152 32.76 -15.11 9.51
CA ILE A 152 33.69 -15.84 8.69
C ILE A 152 33.43 -17.33 8.91
N GLU A 153 32.80 -17.99 7.93
CA GLU A 153 32.49 -19.43 8.02
C GLU A 153 33.74 -20.29 7.79
N LYS A 154 34.66 -19.79 6.99
CA LYS A 154 35.94 -20.49 6.67
C LYS A 154 37.04 -19.47 6.47
N GLU A 155 38.10 -19.59 7.24
CA GLU A 155 39.30 -18.76 7.07
C GLU A 155 40.05 -19.18 5.78
N GLY A 156 40.51 -18.17 5.05
CA GLY A 156 41.37 -18.38 3.90
C GLY A 156 42.81 -18.71 4.32
N SER A 157 43.51 -19.48 3.49
CA SER A 157 44.91 -19.84 3.71
C SER A 157 45.88 -19.09 2.80
N GLY A 158 45.38 -18.22 1.92
CA GLY A 158 46.19 -17.41 1.00
C GLY A 158 46.64 -16.08 1.59
N GLU A 159 47.51 -15.37 0.88
CA GLU A 159 47.92 -14.01 1.21
C GLU A 159 46.75 -13.02 1.01
N ASN A 160 46.64 -12.05 1.89
CA ASN A 160 45.67 -10.99 1.73
C ASN A 160 46.04 -10.09 0.52
N PRO A 161 45.06 -9.69 -0.32
CA PRO A 161 45.33 -8.79 -1.42
C PRO A 161 45.78 -7.40 -0.90
N SER A 162 46.83 -6.86 -1.55
CA SER A 162 47.28 -5.50 -1.23
C SER A 162 46.26 -4.47 -1.69
N PRO A 163 46.17 -3.29 -1.04
CA PRO A 163 45.30 -2.21 -1.46
C PRO A 163 45.47 -1.84 -2.95
N GLY A 164 44.35 -1.68 -3.67
CA GLY A 164 44.33 -1.36 -5.10
C GLY A 164 44.47 -2.55 -6.06
N LYS A 165 44.52 -3.77 -5.56
CA LYS A 165 44.49 -4.99 -6.41
C LYS A 165 43.05 -5.39 -6.73
N ASN A 166 42.85 -5.92 -7.95
CA ASN A 166 41.57 -6.53 -8.32
C ASN A 166 41.42 -7.88 -7.65
N VAL A 167 40.25 -8.15 -7.14
CA VAL A 167 39.87 -9.44 -6.55
C VAL A 167 38.58 -9.93 -7.20
N SER A 168 38.49 -11.24 -7.41
CA SER A 168 37.23 -11.87 -7.85
C SER A 168 36.48 -12.38 -6.64
N VAL A 169 35.21 -11.99 -6.53
CA VAL A 169 34.34 -12.43 -5.46
C VAL A 169 33.05 -13.02 -6.00
N HIS A 170 32.57 -14.08 -5.36
CA HIS A 170 31.22 -14.58 -5.56
C HIS A 170 30.39 -14.15 -4.38
N TYR A 171 29.22 -13.61 -4.65
CA TYR A 171 28.28 -13.27 -3.57
C TYR A 171 26.86 -13.69 -3.91
N THR A 172 26.08 -13.93 -2.87
CA THR A 172 24.65 -14.18 -2.96
C THR A 172 23.95 -13.26 -1.97
N GLY A 173 23.03 -12.42 -2.47
CA GLY A 173 22.25 -11.48 -1.64
C GLY A 173 20.88 -12.04 -1.29
N TYR A 174 20.44 -11.83 -0.05
CA TYR A 174 19.11 -12.16 0.43
C TYR A 174 18.47 -10.95 1.08
N LEU A 175 17.20 -10.69 0.76
CA LEU A 175 16.37 -9.76 1.53
C LEU A 175 15.65 -10.53 2.64
N LEU A 176 15.86 -10.12 3.89
CA LEU A 176 15.25 -10.78 5.06
C LEU A 176 13.71 -10.75 5.05
N MET A 177 13.11 -9.79 4.34
CA MET A 177 11.65 -9.64 4.25
C MET A 177 11.00 -10.48 3.15
N MET A 178 11.79 -11.06 2.24
CA MET A 178 11.29 -11.93 1.17
C MET A 178 12.02 -13.26 1.24
N LYS A 179 11.30 -14.37 1.30
CA LYS A 179 11.87 -15.69 1.18
C LYS A 179 12.74 -15.73 -0.08
N ARG A 180 14.08 -15.74 0.12
CA ARG A 180 15.16 -16.00 -0.86
C ARG A 180 14.95 -15.41 -2.26
N ILE A 181 15.57 -14.28 -2.52
CA ILE A 181 15.97 -13.94 -3.89
C ILE A 181 17.46 -14.30 -3.98
N LEU A 182 17.76 -15.41 -4.64
CA LEU A 182 19.12 -15.77 -5.04
C LEU A 182 19.47 -14.90 -6.25
N ILE A 183 20.41 -13.99 -6.09
CA ILE A 183 21.05 -13.32 -7.22
C ILE A 183 22.52 -13.82 -7.22
N PRO A 184 22.86 -14.86 -7.99
CA PRO A 184 24.26 -15.20 -8.21
C PRO A 184 24.85 -14.15 -9.14
N LEU A 185 25.77 -13.33 -8.66
CA LEU A 185 26.65 -12.55 -9.51
C LEU A 185 27.98 -13.27 -9.57
N LEU A 186 28.29 -13.79 -10.76
CA LEU A 186 29.66 -14.15 -11.12
C LEU A 186 30.37 -12.86 -11.55
N LEU A 187 31.34 -12.44 -10.80
CA LEU A 187 32.32 -11.45 -11.20
C LEU A 187 33.58 -12.16 -11.66
#